data_f9dda24fb2c35d2da08dd9bfb0875f7f
#
_entry.id   f9dda24fb2c35d2da08dd9bfb0875f7f
#
_cell.length_a   1.000
_cell.length_b   1.000
_cell.length_c   1.000
_cell.angle_alpha   90.00
_cell.angle_beta   90.00
_cell.angle_gamma   90.00
#
_symmetry.space_group_name_H-M   'P 1'
#
loop_
_entity.id
_entity.type
_entity.pdbx_description
1 polymer ?
#
loop_
_entity_poly.entity_id
_entity_poly.type
_entity_poly.pdbx_seq_one_letter_code
_entity_poly.pdbx_strand_id
1 'polypeptide(L)'
;LQAQPDGVVIVPTQQEITRTLTDKLHDADIPFVMLDSYMPDLNPLAFFGQDSFSSGYFAARMLMLLANNESEIMLMKVTKDGKVMSQQQSNREVGFRNYMHDHFPHVTIIPLELPFNGNDAAYDHLFDQYFKMYPKTHHCATLGANAHLLGEYILKTNRSNTQIMGYDMVDKNVKCLRKGSI
;
A
#
# COMPACT_ATOMS: atom_id res chain seq x y z
N LEU A 1 10.92 17.10 -21.81
CA LEU A 1 10.53 17.07 -23.25
C LEU A 1 11.62 17.61 -24.22
N GLN A 2 12.80 18.00 -23.71
CA GLN A 2 13.91 18.45 -24.58
C GLN A 2 14.36 17.39 -25.60
N ALA A 3 14.15 16.10 -25.30
CA ALA A 3 14.50 14.98 -26.18
C ALA A 3 13.50 14.73 -27.33
N GLN A 4 12.35 15.43 -27.35
CA GLN A 4 11.26 15.24 -28.32
C GLN A 4 10.98 13.75 -28.63
N PRO A 5 10.57 12.94 -27.63
CA PRO A 5 10.31 11.53 -27.82
C PRO A 5 9.04 11.32 -28.67
N ASP A 6 8.99 10.25 -29.45
CA ASP A 6 7.80 9.83 -30.21
C ASP A 6 6.68 9.25 -29.31
N GLY A 7 7.01 8.93 -28.07
CA GLY A 7 6.05 8.42 -27.06
C GLY A 7 6.72 8.26 -25.71
N VAL A 8 5.91 8.19 -24.64
CA VAL A 8 6.40 8.11 -23.26
C VAL A 8 5.72 6.98 -22.48
N VAL A 9 6.51 6.25 -21.67
CA VAL A 9 5.99 5.32 -20.65
C VAL A 9 6.10 6.00 -19.30
N ILE A 10 4.98 6.10 -18.58
CA ILE A 10 4.88 6.78 -17.28
C ILE A 10 4.55 5.79 -16.19
N VAL A 11 5.32 5.80 -15.10
CA VAL A 11 4.94 5.19 -13.82
C VAL A 11 4.49 6.33 -12.88
N PRO A 12 3.19 6.51 -12.65
CA PRO A 12 2.66 7.63 -11.88
C PRO A 12 2.87 7.42 -10.37
N THR A 13 4.00 7.88 -9.86
CA THR A 13 4.36 7.79 -8.43
C THR A 13 3.86 8.97 -7.60
N GLN A 14 3.69 10.14 -8.22
CA GLN A 14 3.18 11.36 -7.59
C GLN A 14 2.13 12.00 -8.50
N GLN A 15 0.90 12.10 -8.01
CA GLN A 15 -0.24 12.50 -8.84
C GLN A 15 -0.07 13.88 -9.48
N GLU A 16 0.32 14.91 -8.71
CA GLU A 16 0.46 16.28 -9.22
C GLU A 16 1.55 16.40 -10.29
N ILE A 17 2.70 15.75 -10.05
CA ILE A 17 3.79 15.75 -11.05
C ILE A 17 3.36 15.03 -12.31
N THR A 18 2.65 13.90 -12.16
CA THR A 18 2.14 13.16 -13.30
C THR A 18 1.18 13.99 -14.12
N ARG A 19 0.23 14.71 -13.48
CA ARG A 19 -0.70 15.62 -14.18
C ARG A 19 0.04 16.69 -14.95
N THR A 20 0.96 17.40 -14.30
CA THR A 20 1.76 18.46 -14.96
C THR A 20 2.58 17.91 -16.14
N LEU A 21 3.08 16.67 -16.05
CA LEU A 21 3.80 16.03 -17.15
C LEU A 21 2.86 15.68 -18.30
N THR A 22 1.71 15.07 -18.01
CA THR A 22 0.74 14.65 -19.04
C THR A 22 0.12 15.83 -19.77
N ASP A 23 -0.14 16.96 -19.08
CA ASP A 23 -0.58 18.20 -19.72
C ASP A 23 0.43 18.64 -20.80
N LYS A 24 1.73 18.64 -20.45
CA LYS A 24 2.80 19.00 -21.42
C LYS A 24 2.94 18.00 -22.56
N LEU A 25 2.62 16.72 -22.34
CA LEU A 25 2.62 15.72 -23.39
C LEU A 25 1.46 15.93 -24.37
N HIS A 26 0.28 16.23 -23.83
CA HIS A 26 -0.90 16.59 -24.65
C HIS A 26 -0.66 17.85 -25.47
N ASP A 27 -0.08 18.92 -24.86
CA ASP A 27 0.25 20.16 -25.57
C ASP A 27 1.27 19.95 -26.72
N ALA A 28 2.06 18.89 -26.62
CA ALA A 28 3.10 18.53 -27.62
C ALA A 28 2.65 17.41 -28.57
N ASP A 29 1.39 16.94 -28.49
CA ASP A 29 0.86 15.78 -29.24
C ASP A 29 1.71 14.50 -29.06
N ILE A 30 2.35 14.32 -27.89
CA ILE A 30 3.18 13.15 -27.60
C ILE A 30 2.32 12.09 -26.91
N PRO A 31 2.12 10.90 -27.49
CA PRO A 31 1.36 9.84 -26.89
C PRO A 31 2.08 9.22 -25.68
N PHE A 32 1.30 8.76 -24.71
CA PHE A 32 1.86 8.06 -23.56
C PHE A 32 1.03 6.87 -23.12
N VAL A 33 1.69 5.92 -22.44
CA VAL A 33 1.07 4.79 -21.77
C VAL A 33 1.44 4.81 -20.29
N MET A 34 0.56 4.25 -19.45
CA MET A 34 0.81 4.11 -18.02
C MET A 34 1.22 2.70 -17.67
N LEU A 35 2.14 2.58 -16.73
CA LEU A 35 2.65 1.33 -16.18
C LEU A 35 2.49 1.29 -14.67
N ASP A 36 2.10 0.13 -14.12
CA ASP A 36 1.95 -0.18 -12.70
C ASP A 36 0.79 0.56 -11.99
N SER A 37 0.67 1.86 -12.10
CA SER A 37 -0.40 2.67 -11.51
C SER A 37 -1.21 3.38 -12.59
N TYR A 38 -2.53 3.49 -12.39
CA TYR A 38 -3.47 3.98 -13.40
C TYR A 38 -4.18 5.26 -12.96
N MET A 39 -4.17 6.25 -13.84
CA MET A 39 -4.91 7.51 -13.72
C MET A 39 -5.76 7.72 -14.98
N PRO A 40 -6.99 7.17 -15.02
CA PRO A 40 -7.82 7.15 -16.24
C PRO A 40 -8.20 8.53 -16.74
N ASP A 41 -8.36 9.49 -15.86
CA ASP A 41 -8.68 10.89 -16.13
C ASP A 41 -7.61 11.64 -16.93
N LEU A 42 -6.41 11.06 -17.09
CA LEU A 42 -5.32 11.61 -17.89
C LEU A 42 -5.29 11.04 -19.34
N ASN A 43 -6.25 10.22 -19.71
CA ASN A 43 -6.42 9.68 -21.07
C ASN A 43 -5.14 9.04 -21.66
N PRO A 44 -4.46 8.11 -21.00
CA PRO A 44 -3.35 7.38 -21.60
C PRO A 44 -3.84 6.49 -22.74
N LEU A 45 -3.00 6.24 -23.76
CA LEU A 45 -3.34 5.30 -24.85
C LEU A 45 -3.58 3.89 -24.35
N ALA A 46 -2.84 3.47 -23.30
CA ALA A 46 -3.00 2.16 -22.68
C ALA A 46 -2.46 2.18 -21.23
N PHE A 47 -2.90 1.19 -20.46
CA PHE A 47 -2.38 0.90 -19.13
C PHE A 47 -1.92 -0.55 -19.07
N PHE A 48 -0.76 -0.76 -18.48
CA PHE A 48 -0.20 -2.08 -18.21
C PHE A 48 0.08 -2.20 -16.71
N GLY A 49 -0.69 -3.00 -16.02
CA GLY A 49 -0.54 -3.17 -14.57
C GLY A 49 -1.62 -4.05 -13.98
N GLN A 50 -1.53 -4.23 -12.67
CA GLN A 50 -2.52 -4.98 -11.92
C GLN A 50 -3.75 -4.12 -11.65
N ASP A 51 -4.94 -4.71 -11.70
CA ASP A 51 -6.16 -4.09 -11.19
C ASP A 51 -6.04 -3.91 -9.66
N SER A 52 -5.91 -2.65 -9.24
CA SER A 52 -5.60 -2.32 -7.86
C SER A 52 -6.77 -2.61 -6.92
N PHE A 53 -8.00 -2.45 -7.38
CA PHE A 53 -9.18 -2.77 -6.58
C PHE A 53 -9.27 -4.28 -6.33
N SER A 54 -9.20 -5.08 -7.38
CA SER A 54 -9.22 -6.55 -7.27
C SER A 54 -8.05 -7.07 -6.44
N SER A 55 -6.89 -6.43 -6.56
CA SER A 55 -5.70 -6.74 -5.76
C SER A 55 -5.94 -6.50 -4.27
N GLY A 56 -6.57 -5.38 -3.90
CA GLY A 56 -6.91 -5.09 -2.51
C GLY A 56 -7.98 -6.04 -1.96
N TYR A 57 -9.00 -6.35 -2.76
CA TYR A 57 -10.03 -7.32 -2.43
C TYR A 57 -9.44 -8.71 -2.15
N PHE A 58 -8.51 -9.15 -3.02
CA PHE A 58 -7.79 -10.39 -2.84
C PHE A 58 -6.87 -10.37 -1.60
N ALA A 59 -6.22 -9.25 -1.32
CA ALA A 59 -5.39 -9.08 -0.13
C ALA A 59 -6.18 -9.30 1.17
N ALA A 60 -7.37 -8.72 1.27
CA ALA A 60 -8.26 -8.94 2.40
C ALA A 60 -8.65 -10.41 2.53
N ARG A 61 -9.00 -11.06 1.41
CA ARG A 61 -9.33 -12.49 1.39
C ARG A 61 -8.17 -13.34 1.90
N MET A 62 -6.95 -13.07 1.46
CA MET A 62 -5.75 -13.83 1.89
C MET A 62 -5.46 -13.62 3.38
N LEU A 63 -5.56 -12.37 3.88
CA LEU A 63 -5.39 -12.09 5.30
C LEU A 63 -6.41 -12.86 6.15
N MET A 64 -7.68 -12.87 5.74
CA MET A 64 -8.76 -13.50 6.50
C MET A 64 -8.71 -15.04 6.47
N LEU A 65 -7.93 -15.68 5.59
CA LEU A 65 -7.64 -17.10 5.70
C LEU A 65 -6.87 -17.43 6.99
N LEU A 66 -6.07 -16.49 7.49
CA LEU A 66 -5.28 -16.64 8.72
C LEU A 66 -6.01 -16.02 9.92
N ALA A 67 -6.69 -14.89 9.71
CA ALA A 67 -7.36 -14.08 10.73
C ALA A 67 -8.82 -14.48 10.98
N ASN A 68 -9.21 -15.73 10.76
CA ASN A 68 -10.61 -16.19 10.69
C ASN A 68 -11.45 -15.90 11.95
N ASN A 69 -10.83 -15.82 13.13
CA ASN A 69 -11.53 -15.58 14.40
C ASN A 69 -11.18 -14.22 15.05
N GLU A 70 -10.53 -13.34 14.31
CA GLU A 70 -10.13 -12.03 14.84
C GLU A 70 -11.31 -11.05 14.82
N SER A 71 -11.37 -10.21 15.84
CA SER A 71 -12.36 -9.13 15.93
C SER A 71 -11.83 -7.81 15.40
N GLU A 72 -10.53 -7.70 15.24
CA GLU A 72 -9.83 -6.49 14.76
C GLU A 72 -8.59 -6.82 13.95
N ILE A 73 -8.31 -6.01 12.94
CA ILE A 73 -7.11 -6.10 12.11
C ILE A 73 -6.51 -4.71 11.92
N MET A 74 -5.18 -4.64 11.79
CA MET A 74 -4.48 -3.41 11.43
C MET A 74 -4.48 -3.22 9.91
N LEU A 75 -4.78 -2.01 9.45
CA LEU A 75 -4.52 -1.58 8.08
C LEU A 75 -3.46 -0.48 8.08
N MET A 76 -2.23 -0.85 7.76
CA MET A 76 -1.09 0.08 7.78
C MET A 76 -0.94 0.79 6.43
N LYS A 77 -0.78 2.10 6.50
CA LYS A 77 -0.54 2.99 5.35
C LYS A 77 0.63 3.91 5.61
N VAL A 78 1.36 4.25 4.56
CA VAL A 78 2.35 5.33 4.59
C VAL A 78 1.73 6.55 3.91
N THR A 79 1.69 7.69 4.63
CA THR A 79 1.06 8.92 4.17
C THR A 79 2.06 10.07 4.16
N LYS A 80 1.86 11.01 3.24
CA LYS A 80 2.53 12.30 3.22
C LYS A 80 1.47 13.38 3.42
N ASP A 81 1.64 14.18 4.47
CA ASP A 81 0.67 15.23 4.85
C ASP A 81 -0.78 14.67 4.99
N GLY A 82 -0.91 13.48 5.59
CA GLY A 82 -2.19 12.79 5.78
C GLY A 82 -2.84 12.22 4.51
N LYS A 83 -2.13 12.22 3.39
CA LYS A 83 -2.63 11.68 2.11
C LYS A 83 -1.80 10.48 1.65
N VAL A 84 -2.49 9.45 1.16
CA VAL A 84 -1.85 8.33 0.47
C VAL A 84 -1.25 8.83 -0.83
N MET A 85 -0.02 8.43 -1.12
CA MET A 85 0.77 9.01 -2.21
C MET A 85 0.37 8.49 -3.61
N SER A 86 -0.20 7.30 -3.72
CA SER A 86 -0.55 6.71 -5.01
C SER A 86 -2.02 6.33 -5.11
N GLN A 87 -2.60 6.51 -6.29
CA GLN A 87 -3.95 6.07 -6.61
C GLN A 87 -4.09 4.54 -6.48
N GLN A 88 -3.04 3.80 -6.78
CA GLN A 88 -2.97 2.36 -6.63
C GLN A 88 -3.27 1.93 -5.18
N GLN A 89 -2.61 2.55 -4.20
CA GLN A 89 -2.86 2.23 -2.78
C GLN A 89 -4.27 2.62 -2.34
N SER A 90 -4.79 3.75 -2.82
CA SER A 90 -6.17 4.16 -2.54
C SER A 90 -7.18 3.14 -3.08
N ASN A 91 -7.00 2.68 -4.31
CA ASN A 91 -7.87 1.68 -4.91
C ASN A 91 -7.75 0.30 -4.22
N ARG A 92 -6.55 -0.10 -3.79
CA ARG A 92 -6.34 -1.30 -2.97
C ARG A 92 -7.09 -1.20 -1.64
N GLU A 93 -7.06 -0.04 -0.99
CA GLU A 93 -7.82 0.17 0.25
C GLU A 93 -9.32 0.02 0.03
N VAL A 94 -9.86 0.59 -1.04
CA VAL A 94 -11.29 0.44 -1.38
C VAL A 94 -11.63 -1.03 -1.59
N GLY A 95 -10.85 -1.77 -2.39
CA GLY A 95 -11.06 -3.20 -2.60
C GLY A 95 -10.98 -4.03 -1.32
N PHE A 96 -9.96 -3.75 -0.49
CA PHE A 96 -9.79 -4.40 0.81
C PHE A 96 -11.01 -4.20 1.72
N ARG A 97 -11.45 -2.95 1.87
CA ARG A 97 -12.61 -2.62 2.71
C ARG A 97 -13.91 -3.22 2.19
N ASN A 98 -14.09 -3.28 0.87
CA ASN A 98 -15.28 -3.91 0.28
C ASN A 98 -15.33 -5.40 0.61
N TYR A 99 -14.22 -6.14 0.46
CA TYR A 99 -14.20 -7.55 0.88
C TYR A 99 -14.56 -7.73 2.35
N MET A 100 -13.97 -6.91 3.23
CA MET A 100 -14.22 -6.98 4.66
C MET A 100 -15.68 -6.65 5.00
N HIS A 101 -16.24 -5.63 4.37
CA HIS A 101 -17.65 -5.26 4.54
C HIS A 101 -18.60 -6.39 4.13
N ASP A 102 -18.31 -7.04 2.99
CA ASP A 102 -19.21 -8.05 2.41
C ASP A 102 -19.13 -9.39 3.14
N HIS A 103 -17.95 -9.77 3.64
CA HIS A 103 -17.71 -11.10 4.18
C HIS A 103 -17.44 -11.13 5.69
N PHE A 104 -16.92 -10.04 6.26
CA PHE A 104 -16.52 -9.94 7.67
C PHE A 104 -16.96 -8.61 8.31
N PRO A 105 -18.27 -8.26 8.26
CA PRO A 105 -18.75 -6.96 8.73
C PRO A 105 -18.58 -6.76 10.25
N HIS A 106 -18.31 -7.83 11.00
CA HIS A 106 -18.05 -7.78 12.44
C HIS A 106 -16.58 -7.49 12.79
N VAL A 107 -15.66 -7.56 11.81
CA VAL A 107 -14.24 -7.30 12.04
C VAL A 107 -13.96 -5.81 11.90
N THR A 108 -13.34 -5.23 12.91
CA THR A 108 -12.96 -3.81 12.89
C THR A 108 -11.62 -3.61 12.20
N ILE A 109 -11.59 -2.75 11.19
CA ILE A 109 -10.34 -2.33 10.54
C ILE A 109 -9.81 -1.11 11.27
N ILE A 110 -8.68 -1.25 11.96
CA ILE A 110 -8.01 -0.18 12.69
C ILE A 110 -6.87 0.38 11.85
N PRO A 111 -6.97 1.61 11.35
CA PRO A 111 -5.92 2.19 10.52
C PRO A 111 -4.70 2.58 11.36
N LEU A 112 -3.50 2.36 10.80
CA LEU A 112 -2.27 2.95 11.29
C LEU A 112 -1.59 3.71 10.16
N GLU A 113 -1.42 5.02 10.34
CA GLU A 113 -0.75 5.88 9.35
C GLU A 113 0.68 6.19 9.81
N LEU A 114 1.64 5.88 8.96
CA LEU A 114 3.05 6.17 9.16
C LEU A 114 3.44 7.36 8.28
N PRO A 115 4.19 8.35 8.81
CA PRO A 115 4.67 9.46 8.00
C PRO A 115 5.72 9.00 6.98
N PHE A 116 5.62 9.46 5.74
CA PHE A 116 6.52 9.08 4.64
C PHE A 116 8.01 9.32 4.94
N ASN A 117 8.32 10.39 5.66
CA ASN A 117 9.69 10.75 6.02
C ASN A 117 10.03 10.39 7.48
N GLY A 118 9.33 9.42 8.07
CA GLY A 118 9.65 8.91 9.39
C GLY A 118 10.98 8.14 9.39
N ASN A 119 11.65 8.17 10.53
CA ASN A 119 12.80 7.30 10.79
C ASN A 119 12.36 6.09 11.64
N ASP A 120 13.24 5.11 11.79
CA ASP A 120 12.95 3.86 12.52
C ASP A 120 12.45 4.12 13.95
N ALA A 121 13.05 5.08 14.66
CA ALA A 121 12.63 5.41 16.04
C ALA A 121 11.23 6.02 16.10
N ALA A 122 10.85 6.84 15.12
CA ALA A 122 9.50 7.39 15.02
C ALA A 122 8.47 6.29 14.70
N TYR A 123 8.83 5.36 13.82
CA TYR A 123 7.96 4.22 13.49
C TYR A 123 7.82 3.27 14.68
N ASP A 124 8.91 2.92 15.35
CA ASP A 124 8.88 2.10 16.56
C ASP A 124 7.95 2.70 17.62
N HIS A 125 8.03 4.02 17.83
CA HIS A 125 7.16 4.71 18.78
C HIS A 125 5.66 4.62 18.39
N LEU A 126 5.34 4.77 17.12
CA LEU A 126 3.96 4.63 16.63
C LEU A 126 3.45 3.19 16.79
N PHE A 127 4.28 2.19 16.52
CA PHE A 127 3.94 0.79 16.74
C PHE A 127 3.75 0.48 18.22
N ASP A 128 4.61 0.98 19.10
CA ASP A 128 4.46 0.83 20.56
C ASP A 128 3.14 1.41 21.05
N GLN A 129 2.79 2.62 20.60
CA GLN A 129 1.52 3.26 20.94
C GLN A 129 0.33 2.46 20.41
N TYR A 130 0.41 2.00 19.15
CA TYR A 130 -0.66 1.22 18.53
C TYR A 130 -0.92 -0.07 19.30
N PHE A 131 0.10 -0.89 19.55
CA PHE A 131 -0.06 -2.17 20.23
C PHE A 131 -0.35 -2.05 21.73
N LYS A 132 -0.06 -0.91 22.33
CA LYS A 132 -0.54 -0.60 23.68
C LYS A 132 -2.03 -0.31 23.70
N MET A 133 -2.54 0.37 22.66
CA MET A 133 -3.96 0.72 22.52
C MET A 133 -4.80 -0.47 22.03
N TYR A 134 -4.24 -1.28 21.14
CA TYR A 134 -4.88 -2.43 20.51
C TYR A 134 -4.07 -3.73 20.73
N PRO A 135 -4.02 -4.24 21.97
CA PRO A 135 -3.16 -5.37 22.33
C PRO A 135 -3.58 -6.70 21.70
N LYS A 136 -4.83 -6.79 21.23
CA LYS A 136 -5.41 -7.98 20.59
C LYS A 136 -5.23 -8.03 19.09
N THR A 137 -4.64 -7.01 18.48
CA THR A 137 -4.38 -7.00 17.04
C THR A 137 -3.18 -7.89 16.73
N HIS A 138 -3.43 -8.98 16.01
CA HIS A 138 -2.41 -9.96 15.60
C HIS A 138 -2.26 -10.06 14.09
N HIS A 139 -3.12 -9.41 13.33
CA HIS A 139 -3.10 -9.46 11.87
C HIS A 139 -3.05 -8.06 11.27
N CYS A 140 -2.15 -7.89 10.30
CA CYS A 140 -1.92 -6.61 9.64
C CYS A 140 -1.91 -6.78 8.13
N ALA A 141 -2.57 -5.86 7.42
CA ALA A 141 -2.37 -5.66 5.99
C ALA A 141 -1.65 -4.34 5.72
N THR A 142 -0.74 -4.35 4.76
CA THR A 142 -0.16 -3.14 4.17
C THR A 142 -0.56 -3.06 2.70
N LEU A 143 -0.80 -1.87 2.18
CA LEU A 143 -1.30 -1.69 0.82
C LEU A 143 -0.20 -1.27 -0.18
N GLY A 144 1.05 -1.28 0.25
CA GLY A 144 2.23 -0.96 -0.55
C GLY A 144 3.47 -1.74 -0.11
N ALA A 145 4.63 -1.37 -0.64
CA ALA A 145 5.91 -2.04 -0.46
C ALA A 145 6.52 -1.96 0.98
N ASN A 146 5.80 -1.39 1.93
CA ASN A 146 6.35 -1.00 3.24
C ASN A 146 6.10 -2.02 4.36
N ALA A 147 5.78 -3.28 4.03
CA ALA A 147 5.54 -4.32 5.03
C ALA A 147 6.73 -4.54 5.98
N HIS A 148 7.96 -4.32 5.48
CA HIS A 148 9.18 -4.44 6.26
C HIS A 148 9.22 -3.50 7.47
N LEU A 149 8.58 -2.34 7.44
CA LEU A 149 8.60 -1.41 8.58
C LEU A 149 8.02 -2.08 9.83
N LEU A 150 6.86 -2.72 9.71
CA LEU A 150 6.29 -3.49 10.80
C LEU A 150 7.02 -4.82 11.01
N GLY A 151 7.48 -5.48 9.92
CA GLY A 151 8.21 -6.74 10.01
C GLY A 151 9.51 -6.62 10.80
N GLU A 152 10.28 -5.55 10.60
CA GLU A 152 11.51 -5.25 11.36
C GLU A 152 11.21 -4.96 12.83
N TYR A 153 10.13 -4.20 13.11
CA TYR A 153 9.66 -3.94 14.47
C TYR A 153 9.28 -5.24 15.21
N ILE A 154 8.53 -6.15 14.55
CA ILE A 154 8.16 -7.45 15.12
C ILE A 154 9.37 -8.29 15.47
N LEU A 155 10.38 -8.35 14.60
CA LEU A 155 11.63 -9.06 14.85
C LEU A 155 12.39 -8.46 16.03
N LYS A 156 12.42 -7.14 16.13
CA LYS A 156 13.12 -6.40 17.18
C LYS A 156 12.46 -6.57 18.56
N THR A 157 11.14 -6.63 18.60
CA THR A 157 10.35 -6.73 19.83
C THR A 157 9.95 -8.17 20.17
N ASN A 158 10.34 -9.14 19.36
CA ASN A 158 9.99 -10.56 19.50
C ASN A 158 8.47 -10.83 19.58
N ARG A 159 7.71 -10.10 18.78
CA ARG A 159 6.25 -10.16 18.71
C ARG A 159 5.79 -11.25 17.73
N SER A 160 6.12 -12.51 18.02
CA SER A 160 5.99 -13.65 17.12
C SER A 160 4.54 -14.04 16.73
N ASN A 161 3.53 -13.52 17.44
CA ASN A 161 2.13 -13.79 17.18
C ASN A 161 1.48 -12.78 16.21
N THR A 162 2.24 -11.89 15.59
CA THR A 162 1.74 -10.92 14.62
C THR A 162 2.05 -11.39 13.20
N GLN A 163 1.03 -11.46 12.36
CA GLN A 163 1.15 -11.86 10.95
C GLN A 163 0.88 -10.66 10.04
N ILE A 164 1.69 -10.51 9.00
CA ILE A 164 1.62 -9.40 8.08
C ILE A 164 1.37 -9.91 6.67
N MET A 165 0.36 -9.35 6.02
CA MET A 165 0.15 -9.44 4.58
C MET A 165 0.64 -8.15 3.93
N GLY A 166 1.54 -8.27 2.97
CA GLY A 166 2.14 -7.13 2.29
C GLY A 166 2.23 -7.28 0.78
N TYR A 167 2.71 -6.24 0.14
CA TYR A 167 2.96 -6.17 -1.29
C TYR A 167 4.46 -6.04 -1.57
N ASP A 168 4.83 -6.42 -2.78
CA ASP A 168 6.13 -6.23 -3.39
C ASP A 168 7.30 -6.99 -2.73
N MET A 169 8.11 -7.61 -3.58
CA MET A 169 9.27 -8.40 -3.19
C MET A 169 10.54 -7.55 -3.11
N VAL A 170 10.44 -6.35 -2.48
CA VAL A 170 11.62 -5.55 -2.21
C VAL A 170 12.54 -6.25 -1.20
N ASP A 171 13.85 -6.01 -1.28
CA ASP A 171 14.85 -6.74 -0.50
C ASP A 171 14.56 -6.77 1.01
N LYS A 172 14.06 -5.68 1.57
CA LYS A 172 13.69 -5.59 2.98
C LYS A 172 12.51 -6.48 3.33
N ASN A 173 11.47 -6.50 2.48
CA ASN A 173 10.31 -7.40 2.65
C ASN A 173 10.75 -8.86 2.57
N VAL A 174 11.60 -9.21 1.58
CA VAL A 174 12.17 -10.56 1.43
C VAL A 174 12.97 -10.99 2.66
N LYS A 175 13.75 -10.08 3.24
CA LYS A 175 14.46 -10.37 4.49
C LYS A 175 13.50 -10.69 5.65
N CYS A 176 12.44 -9.91 5.80
CA CYS A 176 11.43 -10.12 6.83
C CYS A 176 10.66 -11.41 6.61
N LEU A 177 10.27 -11.70 5.36
CA LEU A 177 9.61 -12.95 4.97
C LEU A 177 10.46 -14.18 5.30
N ARG A 178 11.75 -14.17 4.97
CA ARG A 178 12.69 -15.27 5.30
C ARG A 178 12.88 -15.48 6.81
N LYS A 179 12.64 -14.45 7.61
CA LYS A 179 12.70 -14.52 9.08
C LYS A 179 11.34 -14.80 9.73
N GLY A 180 10.28 -14.96 8.93
CA GLY A 180 8.94 -15.28 9.40
C GLY A 180 8.20 -14.13 10.09
N SER A 181 8.55 -12.87 9.79
CA SER A 181 7.82 -11.69 10.31
C SER A 181 6.85 -11.06 9.29
N ILE A 182 6.81 -11.58 8.07
CA ILE A 182 5.81 -11.29 7.02
C ILE A 182 5.32 -12.61 6.49
#